data_00618527b3ac2d1ddcd3327694c080ed
#
_entry.id   00618527b3ac2d1ddcd3327694c080ed
#
_cell.length_a   1.000
_cell.length_b   1.000
_cell.length_c   1.000
_cell.angle_alpha   90.00
_cell.angle_beta   90.00
_cell.angle_gamma   90.00
#
_symmetry.space_group_name_H-M   'P 1'
#
loop_
_entity.id
_entity.type
_entity.pdbx_description
1 polymer ?
#
loop_
_entity_poly.entity_id
_entity_poly.type
_entity_poly.pdbx_seq_one_letter_code
_entity_poly.pdbx_strand_id
1 'polypeptide(L)'
;MKIENNNNIELEIINLSKKFGDKVVFDNLNIQIPKGKSIGIMGPSGTGKSVLLKCILGLTDYEGKIFYKGTLLENKNRKDLYNYSGMLFQNGALFDSLNVWQNITFKLINKSFFYSTVNCLSIAKKMLNEVELDDNILQNMPSELSGGMQKRVALARAIVNKPSILFFDEPTTGLDPLTTKSINNLIFKL
;
A
#
# COMPACT_ATOMS: atom_id res chain seq x y z
N MET A 1 -7.99 14.30 29.06
CA MET A 1 -6.81 14.78 28.33
C MET A 1 -7.30 15.11 26.91
N LYS A 2 -7.50 16.39 26.61
CA LYS A 2 -7.90 16.84 25.28
C LYS A 2 -6.69 16.63 24.37
N ILE A 3 -6.77 15.68 23.41
CA ILE A 3 -5.82 15.56 22.33
C ILE A 3 -6.03 16.82 21.49
N GLU A 4 -5.04 17.70 21.44
CA GLU A 4 -5.04 18.82 20.51
C GLU A 4 -5.28 18.23 19.12
N ASN A 5 -6.33 18.69 18.45
CA ASN A 5 -6.66 18.32 17.08
C ASN A 5 -5.52 18.79 16.15
N ASN A 6 -4.47 18.01 16.04
CA ASN A 6 -3.38 18.26 15.13
C ASN A 6 -3.82 17.80 13.74
N ASN A 7 -4.61 18.65 13.06
CA ASN A 7 -5.15 18.43 11.70
C ASN A 7 -4.07 18.12 10.64
N ASN A 8 -2.81 18.03 11.06
CA ASN A 8 -1.67 17.82 10.16
C ASN A 8 -1.08 16.40 10.25
N ILE A 9 -1.63 15.50 11.08
CA ILE A 9 -1.15 14.12 11.19
C ILE A 9 -2.07 13.18 10.42
N GLU A 10 -1.51 12.43 9.46
CA GLU A 10 -2.24 11.45 8.66
C GLU A 10 -2.38 10.12 9.41
N LEU A 11 -1.29 9.64 10.02
CA LEU A 11 -1.27 8.40 10.81
C LEU A 11 -0.47 8.63 12.10
N GLU A 12 -1.00 8.17 13.24
CA GLU A 12 -0.33 8.23 14.53
C GLU A 12 -0.38 6.86 15.21
N ILE A 13 0.74 6.46 15.78
CA ILE A 13 0.92 5.21 16.51
C ILE A 13 1.39 5.60 17.91
N ILE A 14 0.70 5.09 18.94
CA ILE A 14 0.98 5.39 20.35
C ILE A 14 1.16 4.10 21.13
N ASN A 15 2.34 3.93 21.74
CA ASN A 15 2.71 2.82 22.60
C ASN A 15 2.41 1.45 21.98
N LEU A 16 2.70 1.31 20.67
CA LEU A 16 2.46 0.06 19.95
C LEU A 16 3.45 -1.00 20.40
N SER A 17 2.94 -2.11 20.90
CA SER A 17 3.73 -3.28 21.28
C SER A 17 3.22 -4.53 20.55
N LYS A 18 4.14 -5.39 20.14
CA LYS A 18 3.83 -6.66 19.48
C LYS A 18 4.82 -7.73 19.86
N LYS A 19 4.29 -8.90 20.23
CA LYS A 19 5.07 -10.11 20.49
C LYS A 19 4.45 -11.33 19.81
N PHE A 20 5.25 -12.33 19.51
CA PHE A 20 4.85 -13.66 19.07
C PHE A 20 5.44 -14.68 20.03
N GLY A 21 4.61 -15.29 20.86
CA GLY A 21 5.09 -16.06 22.02
C GLY A 21 6.00 -15.18 22.89
N ASP A 22 7.20 -15.63 23.18
CA ASP A 22 8.19 -14.90 24.00
C ASP A 22 9.01 -13.89 23.19
N LYS A 23 8.91 -13.90 21.86
CA LYS A 23 9.68 -12.99 21.00
C LYS A 23 9.00 -11.64 20.90
N VAL A 24 9.61 -10.62 21.51
CA VAL A 24 9.21 -9.23 21.34
C VAL A 24 9.67 -8.73 19.97
N VAL A 25 8.77 -8.16 19.18
CA VAL A 25 9.05 -7.55 17.87
C VAL A 25 9.30 -6.06 18.03
N PHE A 26 8.40 -5.37 18.73
CA PHE A 26 8.58 -4.00 19.18
C PHE A 26 7.84 -3.77 20.50
N ASP A 27 8.33 -2.83 21.27
CA ASP A 27 7.81 -2.45 22.56
C ASP A 27 7.71 -0.92 22.66
N ASN A 28 6.53 -0.41 23.03
CA ASN A 28 6.23 1.01 23.18
C ASN A 28 6.60 1.89 21.98
N LEU A 29 6.42 1.40 20.76
CA LEU A 29 6.71 2.13 19.53
C LEU A 29 5.75 3.31 19.35
N ASN A 30 6.33 4.50 19.13
CA ASN A 30 5.57 5.73 18.89
C ASN A 30 6.02 6.33 17.55
N ILE A 31 5.07 6.60 16.63
CA ILE A 31 5.34 7.16 15.30
C ILE A 31 4.24 8.17 14.97
N GLN A 32 4.62 9.30 14.41
CA GLN A 32 3.70 10.26 13.80
C GLN A 32 4.08 10.46 12.33
N ILE A 33 3.11 10.31 11.45
CA ILE A 33 3.25 10.53 10.00
C ILE A 33 2.44 11.79 9.66
N PRO A 34 3.10 12.93 9.43
CA PRO A 34 2.40 14.14 9.00
C PRO A 34 1.83 13.97 7.59
N LYS A 35 0.73 14.67 7.31
CA LYS A 35 0.11 14.69 5.99
C LYS A 35 1.10 15.16 4.92
N GLY A 36 1.14 14.45 3.80
CA GLY A 36 2.02 14.76 2.67
C GLY A 36 3.51 14.53 2.95
N LYS A 37 3.86 13.77 3.99
CA LYS A 37 5.24 13.36 4.28
C LYS A 37 5.44 11.88 4.05
N SER A 38 6.65 11.53 3.62
CA SER A 38 7.09 10.14 3.49
C SER A 38 8.01 9.77 4.65
N ILE A 39 7.81 8.57 5.21
CA ILE A 39 8.66 8.01 6.25
C ILE A 39 9.24 6.69 5.77
N GLY A 40 10.57 6.57 5.80
CA GLY A 40 11.29 5.33 5.54
C GLY A 40 11.58 4.59 6.85
N ILE A 41 11.16 3.32 6.93
CA ILE A 41 11.49 2.42 8.05
C ILE A 41 12.59 1.49 7.60
N MET A 42 13.78 1.64 8.18
CA MET A 42 14.96 0.87 7.83
C MET A 42 15.33 -0.09 8.97
N GLY A 43 15.93 -1.21 8.61
CA GLY A 43 16.45 -2.20 9.54
C GLY A 43 16.72 -3.53 8.85
N PRO A 44 17.49 -4.43 9.49
CA PRO A 44 17.79 -5.76 8.98
C PRO A 44 16.51 -6.57 8.70
N SER A 45 16.65 -7.67 7.93
CA SER A 45 15.53 -8.60 7.74
C SER A 45 15.09 -9.20 9.09
N GLY A 46 13.79 -9.41 9.26
CA GLY A 46 13.22 -9.99 10.48
C GLY A 46 13.05 -9.03 11.67
N THR A 47 13.33 -7.74 11.52
CA THR A 47 13.16 -6.73 12.60
C THR A 47 11.70 -6.27 12.81
N GLY A 48 10.76 -6.77 12.02
CA GLY A 48 9.33 -6.47 12.23
C GLY A 48 8.74 -5.41 11.29
N LYS A 49 9.46 -4.93 10.26
CA LYS A 49 8.96 -3.91 9.32
C LYS A 49 7.59 -4.28 8.72
N SER A 50 7.47 -5.47 8.14
CA SER A 50 6.20 -5.97 7.59
C SER A 50 5.17 -6.28 8.69
N VAL A 51 5.60 -6.59 9.93
CA VAL A 51 4.70 -6.77 11.07
C VAL A 51 4.05 -5.46 11.46
N LEU A 52 4.80 -4.36 11.43
CA LEU A 52 4.25 -3.02 11.69
C LEU A 52 3.15 -2.68 10.67
N LEU A 53 3.37 -2.92 9.38
CA LEU A 53 2.33 -2.73 8.36
C LEU A 53 1.10 -3.60 8.62
N LYS A 54 1.29 -4.87 9.02
CA LYS A 54 0.18 -5.76 9.40
C LYS A 54 -0.59 -5.23 10.61
N CYS A 55 0.07 -4.66 11.62
CA CYS A 55 -0.59 -4.01 12.75
C CYS A 55 -1.42 -2.79 12.31
N ILE A 56 -0.85 -1.90 11.50
CA ILE A 56 -1.55 -0.72 10.95
C ILE A 56 -2.80 -1.15 10.17
N LEU A 57 -2.67 -2.17 9.34
CA LEU A 57 -3.76 -2.71 8.54
C LEU A 57 -4.72 -3.61 9.34
N GLY A 58 -4.44 -3.91 10.62
CA GLY A 58 -5.28 -4.77 11.45
C GLY A 58 -5.32 -6.23 10.99
N LEU A 59 -4.26 -6.67 10.33
CA LEU A 59 -4.08 -8.07 9.89
C LEU A 59 -3.47 -8.95 10.98
N THR A 60 -3.06 -8.36 12.09
CA THR A 60 -2.59 -9.02 13.30
C THR A 60 -2.96 -8.18 14.52
N ASP A 61 -3.11 -8.83 15.66
CA ASP A 61 -3.34 -8.18 16.96
C ASP A 61 -2.08 -7.45 17.45
N TYR A 62 -2.29 -6.45 18.28
CA TYR A 62 -1.25 -5.63 18.90
C TYR A 62 -1.78 -4.96 20.16
N GLU A 63 -0.89 -4.48 21.00
CA GLU A 63 -1.20 -3.59 22.11
C GLU A 63 -0.88 -2.13 21.73
N GLY A 64 -1.56 -1.16 22.34
CA GLY A 64 -1.40 0.25 22.00
C GLY A 64 -2.52 0.80 21.14
N LYS A 65 -2.29 1.95 20.49
CA LYS A 65 -3.31 2.66 19.73
C LYS A 65 -2.76 3.12 18.39
N ILE A 66 -3.59 3.02 17.35
CA ILE A 66 -3.28 3.55 16.02
C ILE A 66 -4.43 4.47 15.61
N PHE A 67 -4.11 5.69 15.20
CA PHE A 67 -5.07 6.67 14.72
C PHE A 67 -4.82 6.98 13.25
N TYR A 68 -5.89 7.10 12.49
CA TYR A 68 -5.88 7.58 11.12
C TYR A 68 -6.72 8.84 11.04
N LYS A 69 -6.10 9.97 10.65
CA LYS A 69 -6.75 11.29 10.62
C LYS A 69 -7.45 11.63 11.94
N GLY A 70 -6.78 11.35 13.06
CA GLY A 70 -7.30 11.60 14.41
C GLY A 70 -8.37 10.59 14.90
N THR A 71 -8.79 9.63 14.07
CA THR A 71 -9.76 8.60 14.45
C THR A 71 -9.05 7.33 14.88
N LEU A 72 -9.33 6.83 16.10
CA LEU A 72 -8.80 5.57 16.60
C LEU A 72 -9.23 4.41 15.67
N LEU A 73 -8.26 3.63 15.19
CA LEU A 73 -8.52 2.47 14.35
C LEU A 73 -8.90 1.25 15.21
N GLU A 74 -10.14 0.85 15.10
CA GLU A 74 -10.69 -0.40 15.62
C GLU A 74 -11.14 -1.28 14.45
N ASN A 75 -11.41 -2.56 14.68
CA ASN A 75 -11.84 -3.47 13.62
C ASN A 75 -13.08 -2.97 12.85
N LYS A 76 -14.02 -2.30 13.55
CA LYS A 76 -15.26 -1.80 12.96
C LYS A 76 -15.11 -0.57 12.06
N ASN A 77 -14.05 0.24 12.23
CA ASN A 77 -13.87 1.51 11.50
C ASN A 77 -12.64 1.56 10.57
N ARG A 78 -11.90 0.45 10.41
CA ARG A 78 -10.75 0.36 9.47
C ARG A 78 -11.13 0.50 8.01
N LYS A 79 -12.43 0.44 7.69
CA LYS A 79 -12.93 0.60 6.32
C LYS A 79 -12.47 1.90 5.68
N ASP A 80 -12.37 2.98 6.45
CA ASP A 80 -11.89 4.26 5.93
C ASP A 80 -10.40 4.21 5.59
N LEU A 81 -9.57 3.62 6.45
CA LEU A 81 -8.16 3.40 6.12
C LEU A 81 -8.03 2.57 4.81
N TYR A 82 -8.76 1.45 4.70
CA TYR A 82 -8.70 0.62 3.48
C TYR A 82 -9.20 1.35 2.24
N ASN A 83 -10.21 2.20 2.38
CA ASN A 83 -10.76 2.96 1.26
C ASN A 83 -9.78 4.00 0.72
N TYR A 84 -9.05 4.66 1.61
CA TYR A 84 -8.15 5.77 1.29
C TYR A 84 -6.67 5.40 1.34
N SER A 85 -6.33 4.12 1.47
CA SER A 85 -4.96 3.63 1.36
C SER A 85 -4.72 2.85 0.06
N GLY A 86 -3.47 2.89 -0.40
CA GLY A 86 -2.92 1.96 -1.37
C GLY A 86 -1.78 1.16 -0.75
N MET A 87 -1.55 -0.05 -1.24
CA MET A 87 -0.46 -0.89 -0.76
C MET A 87 0.24 -1.59 -1.91
N LEU A 88 1.57 -1.53 -1.87
CA LEU A 88 2.46 -2.33 -2.70
C LEU A 88 3.17 -3.36 -1.80
N PHE A 89 2.83 -4.62 -2.01
CA PHE A 89 3.44 -5.75 -1.30
C PHE A 89 4.79 -6.14 -1.92
N GLN A 90 5.63 -6.81 -1.14
CA GLN A 90 6.96 -7.27 -1.53
C GLN A 90 6.99 -8.00 -2.89
N ASN A 91 6.03 -8.87 -3.17
CA ASN A 91 5.94 -9.63 -4.43
C ASN A 91 4.90 -9.04 -5.40
N GLY A 92 4.47 -7.76 -5.24
CA GLY A 92 3.41 -7.17 -6.02
C GLY A 92 2.01 -7.70 -5.66
N ALA A 93 1.88 -8.98 -5.29
CA ALA A 93 0.64 -9.67 -4.93
C ALA A 93 -0.49 -9.43 -5.95
N LEU A 94 -0.18 -9.56 -7.23
CA LEU A 94 -1.19 -9.54 -8.29
C LEU A 94 -2.05 -10.81 -8.18
N PHE A 95 -3.30 -10.69 -8.58
CA PHE A 95 -4.20 -11.85 -8.70
C PHE A 95 -3.86 -12.58 -9.98
N ASP A 96 -3.37 -13.82 -9.88
CA ASP A 96 -2.94 -14.64 -11.03
C ASP A 96 -4.10 -15.00 -11.96
N SER A 97 -5.33 -15.00 -11.45
CA SER A 97 -6.55 -15.27 -12.22
C SER A 97 -7.12 -14.05 -12.95
N LEU A 98 -6.52 -12.88 -12.78
CA LEU A 98 -6.96 -11.62 -13.37
C LEU A 98 -5.87 -11.07 -14.28
N ASN A 99 -6.28 -10.53 -15.45
CA ASN A 99 -5.34 -9.84 -16.32
C ASN A 99 -4.94 -8.45 -15.76
N VAL A 100 -4.07 -7.75 -16.47
CA VAL A 100 -3.50 -6.46 -16.01
C VAL A 100 -4.58 -5.43 -15.72
N TRP A 101 -5.54 -5.17 -16.65
CA TRP A 101 -6.55 -4.14 -16.39
C TRP A 101 -7.47 -4.51 -15.23
N GLN A 102 -7.80 -5.78 -15.08
CA GLN A 102 -8.63 -6.27 -13.97
C GLN A 102 -7.90 -6.12 -12.63
N ASN A 103 -6.60 -6.46 -12.59
CA ASN A 103 -5.77 -6.23 -11.41
C ASN A 103 -5.76 -4.75 -11.02
N ILE A 104 -5.51 -3.84 -11.97
CA ILE A 104 -5.45 -2.40 -11.70
C ILE A 104 -6.79 -1.89 -11.16
N THR A 105 -7.90 -2.27 -11.80
CA THR A 105 -9.23 -1.73 -11.49
C THR A 105 -10.02 -2.53 -10.45
N PHE A 106 -9.44 -3.60 -9.89
CA PHE A 106 -10.10 -4.51 -8.96
C PHE A 106 -10.85 -3.81 -7.82
N LYS A 107 -10.21 -2.80 -7.22
CA LYS A 107 -10.81 -2.04 -6.11
C LYS A 107 -11.97 -1.15 -6.56
N LEU A 108 -11.95 -0.67 -7.81
CA LEU A 108 -13.02 0.16 -8.37
C LEU A 108 -14.27 -0.67 -8.66
N ILE A 109 -14.10 -1.82 -9.29
CA ILE A 109 -15.19 -2.74 -9.65
C ILE A 109 -15.94 -3.20 -8.40
N ASN A 110 -15.21 -3.52 -7.34
CA ASN A 110 -15.81 -3.98 -6.08
C ASN A 110 -16.47 -2.87 -5.25
N LYS A 111 -16.21 -1.59 -5.56
CA LYS A 111 -16.82 -0.47 -4.84
C LYS A 111 -18.15 0.00 -5.44
N SER A 112 -18.37 -0.21 -6.72
CA SER A 112 -19.56 0.35 -7.37
C SER A 112 -19.92 -0.43 -8.64
N PHE A 113 -21.19 -0.78 -8.76
CA PHE A 113 -21.81 -1.32 -9.98
C PHE A 113 -21.76 -0.36 -11.20
N PHE A 114 -21.32 0.89 -11.00
CA PHE A 114 -21.29 1.91 -12.07
C PHE A 114 -20.05 1.83 -12.98
N TYR A 115 -19.05 1.00 -12.65
CA TYR A 115 -17.87 0.86 -13.50
C TYR A 115 -18.13 -0.17 -14.60
N SER A 116 -18.43 0.30 -15.80
CA SER A 116 -18.46 -0.56 -17.00
C SER A 116 -17.05 -1.04 -17.36
N THR A 117 -16.96 -2.15 -18.08
CA THR A 117 -15.69 -2.67 -18.60
C THR A 117 -14.92 -1.62 -19.42
N VAL A 118 -15.63 -0.83 -20.23
CA VAL A 118 -15.04 0.25 -21.05
C VAL A 118 -14.39 1.32 -20.17
N ASN A 119 -15.07 1.72 -19.09
CA ASN A 119 -14.50 2.68 -18.15
C ASN A 119 -13.28 2.12 -17.43
N CYS A 120 -13.31 0.86 -17.01
CA CYS A 120 -12.17 0.19 -16.37
C CYS A 120 -10.95 0.11 -17.29
N LEU A 121 -11.13 -0.25 -18.57
CA LEU A 121 -10.06 -0.28 -19.55
C LEU A 121 -9.44 1.11 -19.74
N SER A 122 -10.25 2.16 -19.88
CA SER A 122 -9.76 3.54 -20.00
C SER A 122 -8.96 3.98 -18.78
N ILE A 123 -9.43 3.63 -17.57
CA ILE A 123 -8.72 3.92 -16.32
C ILE A 123 -7.41 3.15 -16.26
N ALA A 124 -7.43 1.85 -16.57
CA ALA A 124 -6.24 1.02 -16.56
C ALA A 124 -5.15 1.52 -17.52
N LYS A 125 -5.53 1.96 -18.73
CA LYS A 125 -4.60 2.61 -19.69
C LYS A 125 -3.91 3.82 -19.07
N LYS A 126 -4.67 4.72 -18.44
CA LYS A 126 -4.09 5.90 -17.76
C LYS A 126 -3.13 5.49 -16.66
N MET A 127 -3.49 4.49 -15.85
CA MET A 127 -2.64 4.01 -14.77
C MET A 127 -1.36 3.33 -15.28
N LEU A 128 -1.42 2.60 -16.41
CA LEU A 128 -0.21 2.05 -17.04
C LEU A 128 0.75 3.16 -17.47
N ASN A 129 0.24 4.21 -18.11
CA ASN A 129 1.06 5.37 -18.48
C ASN A 129 1.71 6.05 -17.27
N GLU A 130 0.98 6.21 -16.16
CA GLU A 130 1.53 6.78 -14.91
C GLU A 130 2.70 5.95 -14.34
N VAL A 131 2.71 4.65 -14.57
CA VAL A 131 3.79 3.75 -14.14
C VAL A 131 4.77 3.40 -15.27
N GLU A 132 4.76 4.15 -16.37
CA GLU A 132 5.67 4.02 -17.51
C GLU A 132 5.61 2.61 -18.15
N LEU A 133 4.40 2.07 -18.36
CA LEU A 133 4.12 0.84 -19.09
C LEU A 133 3.24 1.13 -20.30
N ASP A 134 3.49 0.37 -21.37
CA ASP A 134 2.67 0.40 -22.58
C ASP A 134 1.30 -0.24 -22.33
N ASP A 135 0.26 0.25 -23.01
CA ASP A 135 -1.10 -0.25 -22.86
C ASP A 135 -1.37 -1.56 -23.61
N ASN A 136 -0.45 -2.02 -24.44
CA ASN A 136 -0.52 -3.31 -25.17
C ASN A 136 -0.57 -4.52 -24.22
N ILE A 137 -0.15 -4.36 -22.95
CA ILE A 137 -0.15 -5.42 -21.94
C ILE A 137 -1.47 -5.55 -21.16
N LEU A 138 -2.48 -4.74 -21.45
CA LEU A 138 -3.74 -4.71 -20.67
C LEU A 138 -4.41 -6.08 -20.51
N GLN A 139 -4.31 -6.93 -21.53
CA GLN A 139 -4.92 -8.27 -21.52
C GLN A 139 -3.97 -9.35 -21.00
N ASN A 140 -2.69 -9.04 -20.80
CA ASN A 140 -1.72 -10.02 -20.31
C ASN A 140 -2.05 -10.48 -18.90
N MET A 141 -1.73 -11.74 -18.62
CA MET A 141 -1.79 -12.31 -17.27
C MET A 141 -0.50 -11.96 -16.51
N PRO A 142 -0.50 -11.94 -15.17
CA PRO A 142 0.70 -11.68 -14.39
C PRO A 142 1.89 -12.56 -14.75
N SER A 143 1.67 -13.82 -15.09
CA SER A 143 2.70 -14.77 -15.49
C SER A 143 3.44 -14.40 -16.79
N GLU A 144 2.85 -13.54 -17.63
CA GLU A 144 3.43 -13.07 -18.90
C GLU A 144 4.27 -11.80 -18.71
N LEU A 145 4.35 -11.26 -17.49
CA LEU A 145 5.05 -10.02 -17.17
C LEU A 145 6.40 -10.30 -16.50
N SER A 146 7.41 -9.48 -16.81
CA SER A 146 8.65 -9.47 -16.02
C SER A 146 8.39 -9.01 -14.58
N GLY A 147 9.28 -9.36 -13.64
CA GLY A 147 9.14 -8.94 -12.24
C GLY A 147 9.02 -7.42 -12.05
N GLY A 148 9.77 -6.63 -12.84
CA GLY A 148 9.64 -5.17 -12.85
C GLY A 148 8.29 -4.68 -13.37
N MET A 149 7.75 -5.30 -14.42
CA MET A 149 6.41 -4.99 -14.93
C MET A 149 5.34 -5.35 -13.92
N GLN A 150 5.43 -6.51 -13.25
CA GLN A 150 4.49 -6.89 -12.19
C GLN A 150 4.46 -5.87 -11.05
N LYS A 151 5.64 -5.36 -10.62
CA LYS A 151 5.74 -4.31 -9.59
C LYS A 151 5.07 -3.01 -10.04
N ARG A 152 5.27 -2.60 -11.30
CA ARG A 152 4.65 -1.39 -11.86
C ARG A 152 3.12 -1.53 -11.97
N VAL A 153 2.62 -2.69 -12.40
CA VAL A 153 1.17 -2.99 -12.43
C VAL A 153 0.60 -2.99 -11.00
N ALA A 154 1.32 -3.56 -10.02
CA ALA A 154 0.90 -3.53 -8.62
C ALA A 154 0.91 -2.10 -8.04
N LEU A 155 1.85 -1.24 -8.47
CA LEU A 155 1.87 0.18 -8.13
C LEU A 155 0.67 0.91 -8.75
N ALA A 156 0.38 0.67 -10.04
CA ALA A 156 -0.81 1.20 -10.72
C ALA A 156 -2.10 0.84 -9.97
N ARG A 157 -2.23 -0.43 -9.53
CA ARG A 157 -3.34 -0.89 -8.69
C ARG A 157 -3.40 -0.16 -7.35
N ALA A 158 -2.25 0.12 -6.72
CA ALA A 158 -2.21 0.81 -5.44
C ALA A 158 -2.69 2.26 -5.53
N ILE A 159 -2.41 2.96 -6.64
CA ILE A 159 -2.71 4.39 -6.82
C ILE A 159 -4.02 4.69 -7.54
N VAL A 160 -4.67 3.71 -8.19
CA VAL A 160 -5.87 3.92 -9.03
C VAL A 160 -7.01 4.67 -8.32
N ASN A 161 -7.13 4.49 -7.01
CA ASN A 161 -8.16 5.12 -6.17
C ASN A 161 -7.74 6.48 -5.60
N LYS A 162 -6.60 7.04 -6.03
CA LYS A 162 -6.02 8.28 -5.49
C LYS A 162 -5.95 8.25 -3.95
N PRO A 163 -5.23 7.29 -3.37
CA PRO A 163 -5.17 7.12 -1.93
C PRO A 163 -4.51 8.34 -1.26
N SER A 164 -4.91 8.63 0.00
CA SER A 164 -4.27 9.66 0.81
C SER A 164 -3.01 9.15 1.52
N ILE A 165 -2.88 7.84 1.65
CA ILE A 165 -1.68 7.19 2.22
C ILE A 165 -1.30 5.97 1.39
N LEU A 166 0.00 5.81 1.13
CA LEU A 166 0.58 4.66 0.43
C LEU A 166 1.50 3.90 1.37
N PHE A 167 1.35 2.58 1.39
CA PHE A 167 2.22 1.68 2.12
C PHE A 167 3.06 0.87 1.14
N PHE A 168 4.36 0.79 1.41
CA PHE A 168 5.31 0.04 0.61
C PHE A 168 6.04 -0.97 1.51
N ASP A 169 5.91 -2.26 1.20
CA ASP A 169 6.64 -3.33 1.88
C ASP A 169 7.72 -3.87 0.94
N GLU A 170 8.96 -3.44 1.14
CA GLU A 170 10.13 -3.81 0.33
C GLU A 170 9.88 -3.72 -1.20
N PRO A 171 9.51 -2.54 -1.72
CA PRO A 171 8.98 -2.38 -3.09
C PRO A 171 9.96 -2.78 -4.18
N THR A 172 11.25 -2.82 -3.90
CA THR A 172 12.32 -3.07 -4.88
C THR A 172 13.08 -4.37 -4.65
N THR A 173 12.72 -5.15 -3.63
CA THR A 173 13.38 -6.44 -3.35
C THR A 173 13.22 -7.40 -4.52
N GLY A 174 14.32 -8.04 -4.92
CA GLY A 174 14.38 -9.01 -6.02
C GLY A 174 14.46 -8.40 -7.42
N LEU A 175 14.66 -7.08 -7.54
CA LEU A 175 14.84 -6.38 -8.81
C LEU A 175 16.32 -6.05 -9.05
N ASP A 176 16.70 -5.96 -10.32
CA ASP A 176 18.00 -5.45 -10.74
C ASP A 176 18.16 -3.94 -10.39
N PRO A 177 19.40 -3.40 -10.36
CA PRO A 177 19.64 -2.01 -9.96
C PRO A 177 18.96 -0.96 -10.83
N LEU A 178 18.83 -1.19 -12.15
CA LEU A 178 18.20 -0.24 -13.06
C LEU A 178 16.69 -0.18 -12.83
N THR A 179 16.06 -1.34 -12.73
CA THR A 179 14.63 -1.46 -12.41
C THR A 179 14.32 -0.90 -11.02
N THR A 180 15.18 -1.16 -10.03
CA THR A 180 15.10 -0.59 -8.68
C THR A 180 15.08 0.93 -8.72
N LYS A 181 16.05 1.54 -9.43
CA LYS A 181 16.10 3.01 -9.59
C LYS A 181 14.83 3.56 -10.24
N SER A 182 14.33 2.87 -11.26
CA SER A 182 13.12 3.28 -11.96
C SER A 182 11.87 3.23 -11.06
N ILE A 183 11.68 2.14 -10.30
CA ILE A 183 10.56 2.02 -9.34
C ILE A 183 10.66 3.10 -8.25
N ASN A 184 11.86 3.35 -7.70
CA ASN A 184 12.06 4.40 -6.71
C ASN A 184 11.70 5.78 -7.28
N ASN A 185 12.11 6.10 -8.51
CA ASN A 185 11.74 7.36 -9.16
C ASN A 185 10.23 7.50 -9.32
N LEU A 186 9.51 6.41 -9.66
CA LEU A 186 8.04 6.43 -9.73
C LEU A 186 7.43 6.70 -8.35
N ILE A 187 7.91 6.03 -7.29
CA ILE A 187 7.44 6.24 -5.92
C ILE A 187 7.66 7.69 -5.46
N PHE A 188 8.79 8.31 -5.82
CA PHE A 188 9.07 9.71 -5.45
C PHE A 188 8.24 10.75 -6.22
N LYS A 189 7.68 10.37 -7.38
CA LYS A 189 6.76 11.24 -8.15
C LYS A 189 5.33 11.24 -7.59
N LEU A 190 4.97 10.24 -6.79
CA LEU A 190 3.63 10.06 -6.20
C LEU A 190 3.46 10.85 -4.91
#